data_d90b2b7193c742cf7b9faf1ed64d35a0
#
_entry.id   d90b2b7193c742cf7b9faf1ed64d35a0
#
_cell.length_a   1.000
_cell.length_b   1.000
_cell.length_c   1.000
_cell.angle_alpha   90.00
_cell.angle_beta   90.00
_cell.angle_gamma   90.00
#
_symmetry.space_group_name_H-M   'P 1'
#
loop_
_entity.id
_entity.type
_entity.pdbx_description
1 polymer ?
#
loop_
_entity_poly.entity_id
_entity_poly.type
_entity_poly.pdbx_seq_one_letter_code
_entity_poly.pdbx_strand_id
1 'polypeptide(L)'
;KEKLHPEQPLTLPEPLPDVTLLIAAYNEEKIIKAKMDNCATLDYPKDKLHVIWVTDGSTDSTNMLLATYPNVTVLFSPERRGKTAALNRAMPFIKTSYTIFTDANTMLNVGSIKEIMTCFTNPKTGCVAGEKRIENKDKDNAVSGGEGFYWRYESKLKAWDSKLYSAVGAAGELFAIRTELFNPMPEDTLLDDFILSLRIAMQGYKIAYCDKAYAIESGSADMHEEQKRKVRIAAGGLQSIARLKGLLNLFKYGTLSFQYIS
;
A
#
# COMPACT_ATOMS: atom_id res chain seq x y z
N LYS A 1 13.81 1.13 31.35
CA LYS A 1 12.66 0.21 31.59
C LYS A 1 11.40 1.02 31.31
N GLU A 2 11.02 1.18 30.04
CA GLU A 2 9.67 1.60 29.69
C GLU A 2 8.74 0.47 30.13
N LYS A 3 7.84 0.77 31.06
CA LYS A 3 6.75 -0.12 31.42
C LYS A 3 5.88 -0.27 30.16
N LEU A 4 5.71 -1.50 29.69
CA LEU A 4 4.70 -1.84 28.72
C LEU A 4 3.33 -1.49 29.34
N HIS A 5 2.88 -0.26 29.10
CA HIS A 5 1.49 0.08 29.35
C HIS A 5 0.67 -0.71 28.32
N PRO A 6 -0.40 -1.41 28.73
CA PRO A 6 -1.29 -2.03 27.80
C PRO A 6 -1.79 -0.94 26.85
N GLU A 7 -1.53 -1.10 25.55
CA GLU A 7 -2.05 -0.18 24.55
C GLU A 7 -3.57 -0.16 24.68
N GLN A 8 -4.14 1.03 24.84
CA GLN A 8 -5.59 1.18 24.84
C GLN A 8 -6.13 0.66 23.50
N PRO A 9 -7.25 -0.06 23.48
CA PRO A 9 -7.82 -0.54 22.24
C PRO A 9 -8.09 0.67 21.33
N LEU A 10 -7.55 0.60 20.12
CA LEU A 10 -7.75 1.64 19.11
C LEU A 10 -9.23 1.64 18.72
N THR A 11 -9.85 2.80 18.74
CA THR A 11 -11.25 3.00 18.35
C THR A 11 -11.32 3.78 17.05
N LEU A 12 -12.36 3.52 16.26
CA LEU A 12 -12.59 4.27 15.04
C LEU A 12 -12.74 5.77 15.36
N PRO A 13 -12.07 6.68 14.62
CA PRO A 13 -12.19 8.11 14.89
C PRO A 13 -13.60 8.63 14.56
N GLU A 14 -14.12 9.50 15.41
CA GLU A 14 -15.37 10.21 15.20
C GLU A 14 -15.15 11.72 15.37
N PRO A 15 -15.48 12.54 14.34
CA PRO A 15 -16.00 12.15 13.03
C PRO A 15 -14.94 11.43 12.15
N LEU A 16 -15.41 10.59 11.22
CA LEU A 16 -14.52 9.97 10.23
C LEU A 16 -13.83 11.04 9.39
N PRO A 17 -12.51 10.94 9.16
CA PRO A 17 -11.78 11.91 8.33
C PRO A 17 -12.05 11.74 6.84
N ASP A 18 -11.76 12.78 6.06
CA ASP A 18 -11.70 12.68 4.61
C ASP A 18 -10.44 11.91 4.21
N VAL A 19 -10.58 10.98 3.26
CA VAL A 19 -9.50 10.13 2.77
C VAL A 19 -9.47 10.12 1.24
N THR A 20 -8.28 10.00 0.67
CA THR A 20 -8.11 9.78 -0.77
C THR A 20 -7.66 8.35 -1.01
N LEU A 21 -8.39 7.64 -1.87
CA LEU A 21 -7.99 6.36 -2.44
C LEU A 21 -7.28 6.64 -3.77
N LEU A 22 -5.97 6.50 -3.80
CA LEU A 22 -5.12 6.73 -4.97
C LEU A 22 -4.82 5.41 -5.67
N ILE A 23 -5.17 5.31 -6.95
CA ILE A 23 -5.04 4.12 -7.78
C ILE A 23 -4.16 4.46 -8.99
N ALA A 24 -2.99 3.84 -9.09
CA ALA A 24 -2.13 3.96 -10.25
C ALA A 24 -2.51 2.94 -11.31
N ALA A 25 -2.54 3.37 -12.59
CA ALA A 25 -2.93 2.50 -13.70
C ALA A 25 -2.10 2.74 -14.97
N TYR A 26 -1.82 1.62 -15.66
CA TYR A 26 -1.24 1.60 -16.99
C TYR A 26 -1.83 0.43 -17.77
N ASN A 27 -2.65 0.73 -18.80
CA ASN A 27 -3.34 -0.28 -19.63
C ASN A 27 -4.17 -1.28 -18.81
N GLU A 28 -5.14 -0.75 -18.05
CA GLU A 28 -5.98 -1.51 -17.12
C GLU A 28 -7.45 -1.58 -17.56
N GLU A 29 -7.76 -1.41 -18.87
CA GLU A 29 -9.12 -1.36 -19.37
C GLU A 29 -10.00 -2.51 -18.89
N LYS A 30 -9.42 -3.73 -18.74
CA LYS A 30 -10.17 -4.94 -18.37
C LYS A 30 -10.62 -4.97 -16.91
N ILE A 31 -9.93 -4.21 -16.04
CA ILE A 31 -10.14 -4.27 -14.59
C ILE A 31 -10.92 -3.08 -14.03
N ILE A 32 -11.01 -1.97 -14.78
CA ILE A 32 -11.62 -0.72 -14.31
C ILE A 32 -13.02 -0.97 -13.73
N LYS A 33 -13.89 -1.66 -14.47
CA LYS A 33 -15.25 -1.91 -14.00
C LYS A 33 -15.26 -2.63 -12.66
N ALA A 34 -14.50 -3.73 -12.54
CA ALA A 34 -14.44 -4.52 -11.32
C ALA A 34 -13.87 -3.69 -10.15
N LYS A 35 -12.82 -2.88 -10.38
CA LYS A 35 -12.25 -2.01 -9.36
C LYS A 35 -13.22 -0.92 -8.94
N MET A 36 -13.96 -0.31 -9.86
CA MET A 36 -14.95 0.71 -9.53
C MET A 36 -16.15 0.13 -8.78
N ASP A 37 -16.62 -1.05 -9.17
CA ASP A 37 -17.65 -1.80 -8.43
C ASP A 37 -17.15 -2.09 -6.99
N ASN A 38 -15.90 -2.50 -6.81
CA ASN A 38 -15.28 -2.70 -5.50
C ASN A 38 -15.22 -1.41 -4.69
N CYS A 39 -14.77 -0.28 -5.28
CA CYS A 39 -14.77 1.01 -4.60
C CYS A 39 -16.19 1.42 -4.13
N ALA A 40 -17.22 1.07 -4.90
CA ALA A 40 -18.62 1.37 -4.53
C ALA A 40 -19.11 0.57 -3.33
N THR A 41 -18.53 -0.63 -3.08
CA THR A 41 -18.89 -1.50 -1.92
C THR A 41 -18.18 -1.13 -0.63
N LEU A 42 -17.19 -0.25 -0.66
CA LEU A 42 -16.43 0.14 0.53
C LEU A 42 -17.33 0.83 1.57
N ASP A 43 -17.26 0.34 2.81
CA ASP A 43 -18.00 0.89 3.95
C ASP A 43 -17.32 2.15 4.47
N TYR A 44 -17.49 3.23 3.72
CA TYR A 44 -17.02 4.57 4.09
C TYR A 44 -17.98 5.62 3.54
N PRO A 45 -18.21 6.76 4.25
CA PRO A 45 -19.09 7.82 3.74
C PRO A 45 -18.65 8.31 2.37
N LYS A 46 -19.56 8.35 1.40
CA LYS A 46 -19.25 8.66 0.01
C LYS A 46 -18.75 10.09 -0.20
N ASP A 47 -19.18 11.01 0.64
CA ASP A 47 -18.74 12.41 0.69
C ASP A 47 -17.33 12.58 1.28
N LYS A 48 -16.81 11.54 1.96
CA LYS A 48 -15.47 11.53 2.60
C LYS A 48 -14.44 10.64 1.92
N LEU A 49 -14.87 9.83 0.95
CA LEU A 49 -13.98 8.97 0.15
C LEU A 49 -13.76 9.55 -1.24
N HIS A 50 -12.60 10.13 -1.46
CA HIS A 50 -12.20 10.70 -2.73
C HIS A 50 -11.37 9.69 -3.53
N VAL A 51 -11.88 9.26 -4.69
CA VAL A 51 -11.19 8.30 -5.55
C VAL A 51 -10.43 9.05 -6.64
N ILE A 52 -9.11 8.86 -6.67
CA ILE A 52 -8.23 9.44 -7.69
C ILE A 52 -7.53 8.31 -8.44
N TRP A 53 -7.66 8.31 -9.75
CA TRP A 53 -6.86 7.48 -10.64
C TRP A 53 -5.74 8.30 -11.24
N VAL A 54 -4.53 7.78 -11.20
CA VAL A 54 -3.41 8.37 -11.91
C VAL A 54 -2.97 7.40 -13.02
N THR A 55 -3.15 7.83 -14.27
CA THR A 55 -2.82 7.02 -15.44
C THR A 55 -1.51 7.50 -16.07
N ASP A 56 -0.63 6.56 -16.40
CA ASP A 56 0.75 6.82 -16.80
C ASP A 56 1.01 6.26 -18.21
N GLY A 57 0.64 7.02 -19.24
CA GLY A 57 0.84 6.68 -20.64
C GLY A 57 -0.03 5.52 -21.14
N SER A 58 -1.23 5.32 -20.57
CA SER A 58 -2.16 4.28 -21.06
C SER A 58 -2.58 4.55 -22.49
N THR A 59 -2.48 3.52 -23.34
CA THR A 59 -2.77 3.54 -24.77
C THR A 59 -4.03 2.77 -25.16
N ASP A 60 -4.60 2.02 -24.21
CA ASP A 60 -5.87 1.30 -24.34
C ASP A 60 -7.07 2.18 -23.93
N SER A 61 -8.24 1.56 -23.73
CA SER A 61 -9.47 2.26 -23.34
C SER A 61 -9.51 2.71 -21.88
N THR A 62 -8.42 2.56 -21.09
CA THR A 62 -8.38 2.91 -19.65
C THR A 62 -8.94 4.30 -19.37
N ASN A 63 -8.40 5.34 -20.03
CA ASN A 63 -8.81 6.72 -19.79
C ASN A 63 -10.25 7.00 -20.20
N MET A 64 -10.68 6.41 -21.34
CA MET A 64 -12.04 6.56 -21.83
C MET A 64 -13.05 5.94 -20.86
N LEU A 65 -12.77 4.75 -20.35
CA LEU A 65 -13.62 4.08 -19.37
C LEU A 65 -13.68 4.86 -18.04
N LEU A 66 -12.56 5.35 -17.53
CA LEU A 66 -12.52 6.14 -16.30
C LEU A 66 -13.34 7.43 -16.43
N ALA A 67 -13.36 8.07 -17.60
CA ALA A 67 -14.13 9.28 -17.84
C ALA A 67 -15.66 9.07 -17.74
N THR A 68 -16.14 7.82 -17.76
CA THR A 68 -17.57 7.50 -17.57
C THR A 68 -18.02 7.53 -16.11
N TYR A 69 -17.07 7.64 -15.14
CA TYR A 69 -17.37 7.68 -13.72
C TYR A 69 -17.31 9.12 -13.18
N PRO A 70 -18.46 9.81 -12.95
CA PRO A 70 -18.48 11.24 -12.64
C PRO A 70 -17.87 11.61 -11.28
N ASN A 71 -17.79 10.64 -10.34
CA ASN A 71 -17.29 10.87 -8.99
C ASN A 71 -15.80 10.46 -8.83
N VAL A 72 -15.06 10.41 -9.94
CA VAL A 72 -13.66 10.00 -9.97
C VAL A 72 -12.83 11.11 -10.57
N THR A 73 -11.73 11.44 -9.90
CA THR A 73 -10.71 12.32 -10.48
C THR A 73 -9.69 11.50 -11.25
N VAL A 74 -9.46 11.85 -12.53
CA VAL A 74 -8.46 11.18 -13.37
C VAL A 74 -7.31 12.14 -13.66
N LEU A 75 -6.11 11.76 -13.23
CA LEU A 75 -4.88 12.50 -13.49
C LEU A 75 -4.11 11.79 -14.61
N PHE A 76 -4.35 12.20 -15.82
CA PHE A 76 -3.74 11.61 -17.03
C PHE A 76 -2.37 12.21 -17.35
N SER A 77 -1.44 11.36 -17.84
CA SER A 77 -0.24 11.77 -18.56
C SER A 77 -0.10 10.94 -19.83
N PRO A 78 0.22 11.56 -20.98
CA PRO A 78 0.44 10.83 -22.23
C PRO A 78 1.76 10.05 -22.23
N GLU A 79 2.73 10.45 -21.41
CA GLU A 79 4.04 9.82 -21.30
C GLU A 79 4.04 8.77 -20.19
N ARG A 80 4.64 7.62 -20.48
CA ARG A 80 4.88 6.57 -19.49
C ARG A 80 6.22 6.80 -18.79
N ARG A 81 6.15 7.14 -17.49
CA ARG A 81 7.32 7.40 -16.65
C ARG A 81 7.47 6.43 -15.48
N GLY A 82 6.52 5.53 -15.30
CA GLY A 82 6.49 4.53 -14.26
C GLY A 82 5.65 4.91 -13.04
N LYS A 83 5.30 3.89 -12.23
CA LYS A 83 4.39 4.02 -11.08
C LYS A 83 4.85 5.13 -10.12
N THR A 84 6.13 5.16 -9.76
CA THR A 84 6.66 6.17 -8.82
C THR A 84 6.50 7.59 -9.34
N ALA A 85 6.76 7.83 -10.64
CA ALA A 85 6.54 9.14 -11.26
C ALA A 85 5.06 9.52 -11.27
N ALA A 86 4.17 8.57 -11.54
CA ALA A 86 2.73 8.78 -11.48
C ALA A 86 2.27 9.16 -10.08
N LEU A 87 2.73 8.47 -9.03
CA LEU A 87 2.42 8.79 -7.64
C LEU A 87 2.95 10.17 -7.25
N ASN A 88 4.21 10.49 -7.57
CA ASN A 88 4.78 11.82 -7.31
C ASN A 88 3.94 12.94 -7.95
N ARG A 89 3.43 12.71 -9.16
CA ARG A 89 2.59 13.65 -9.90
C ARG A 89 1.20 13.80 -9.28
N ALA A 90 0.65 12.73 -8.70
CA ALA A 90 -0.69 12.76 -8.12
C ALA A 90 -0.74 13.45 -6.76
N MET A 91 0.27 13.30 -5.93
CA MET A 91 0.26 13.76 -4.53
C MET A 91 -0.04 15.25 -4.35
N PRO A 92 0.46 16.20 -5.16
CA PRO A 92 0.12 17.62 -5.02
C PRO A 92 -1.38 17.96 -5.18
N PHE A 93 -2.14 17.07 -5.82
CA PHE A 93 -3.59 17.24 -6.02
C PHE A 93 -4.40 16.69 -4.84
N ILE A 94 -3.80 15.92 -3.93
CA ILE A 94 -4.46 15.34 -2.77
C ILE A 94 -4.52 16.37 -1.65
N LYS A 95 -5.74 16.61 -1.12
CA LYS A 95 -5.99 17.60 -0.06
C LYS A 95 -6.43 16.95 1.25
N THR A 96 -6.71 15.67 1.25
CA THR A 96 -7.14 14.93 2.45
C THR A 96 -5.95 14.63 3.36
N SER A 97 -6.22 14.47 4.66
CA SER A 97 -5.19 14.16 5.67
C SER A 97 -4.55 12.78 5.50
N TYR A 98 -5.26 11.87 4.83
CA TYR A 98 -4.81 10.49 4.65
C TYR A 98 -4.91 10.09 3.18
N THR A 99 -3.85 9.45 2.68
CA THR A 99 -3.81 8.85 1.34
C THR A 99 -3.67 7.34 1.46
N ILE A 100 -4.59 6.63 0.83
CA ILE A 100 -4.60 5.16 0.74
C ILE A 100 -4.17 4.80 -0.67
N PHE A 101 -3.14 4.00 -0.80
CA PHE A 101 -2.61 3.52 -2.08
C PHE A 101 -3.09 2.09 -2.31
N THR A 102 -3.50 1.80 -3.53
CA THR A 102 -3.88 0.46 -3.95
C THR A 102 -3.61 0.26 -5.43
N ASP A 103 -3.29 -0.96 -5.83
CA ASP A 103 -3.13 -1.30 -7.24
C ASP A 103 -4.49 -1.45 -7.92
N ALA A 104 -4.54 -1.22 -9.24
CA ALA A 104 -5.76 -1.32 -10.03
C ALA A 104 -6.36 -2.74 -10.03
N ASN A 105 -5.50 -3.76 -10.03
CA ASN A 105 -5.88 -5.17 -10.12
C ASN A 105 -6.17 -5.86 -8.78
N THR A 106 -6.20 -5.11 -7.67
CA THR A 106 -6.49 -5.65 -6.33
C THR A 106 -7.85 -5.20 -5.82
N MET A 107 -8.58 -6.06 -5.12
CA MET A 107 -9.90 -5.78 -4.56
C MET A 107 -9.82 -5.65 -3.06
N LEU A 108 -10.28 -4.52 -2.53
CA LEU A 108 -10.27 -4.23 -1.10
C LEU A 108 -11.47 -4.86 -0.40
N ASN A 109 -11.28 -5.34 0.83
CA ASN A 109 -12.42 -5.75 1.63
C ASN A 109 -13.27 -4.55 2.10
N VAL A 110 -14.56 -4.79 2.30
CA VAL A 110 -15.57 -3.75 2.55
C VAL A 110 -15.17 -2.79 3.69
N GLY A 111 -14.66 -3.31 4.82
CA GLY A 111 -14.30 -2.52 5.99
C GLY A 111 -12.88 -1.95 5.99
N SER A 112 -12.09 -2.18 4.94
CA SER A 112 -10.64 -1.89 4.92
C SER A 112 -10.29 -0.46 5.31
N ILE A 113 -11.03 0.55 4.82
CA ILE A 113 -10.72 1.95 5.10
C ILE A 113 -10.95 2.29 6.58
N LYS A 114 -12.03 1.82 7.19
CA LYS A 114 -12.32 2.04 8.62
C LYS A 114 -11.25 1.39 9.50
N GLU A 115 -10.81 0.19 9.17
CA GLU A 115 -9.75 -0.50 9.90
C GLU A 115 -8.41 0.25 9.81
N ILE A 116 -8.07 0.77 8.62
CA ILE A 116 -6.89 1.63 8.43
C ILE A 116 -7.01 2.91 9.27
N MET A 117 -8.16 3.59 9.23
CA MET A 117 -8.36 4.83 10.00
C MET A 117 -8.27 4.57 11.52
N THR A 118 -8.72 3.41 11.97
CA THR A 118 -8.55 2.98 13.37
C THR A 118 -7.08 2.92 13.78
N CYS A 119 -6.18 2.43 12.91
CA CYS A 119 -4.75 2.42 13.18
C CYS A 119 -4.13 3.83 13.28
N PHE A 120 -4.66 4.80 12.56
CA PHE A 120 -4.17 6.19 12.59
C PHE A 120 -4.60 6.98 13.83
N THR A 121 -5.48 6.45 14.67
CA THR A 121 -5.80 7.08 15.98
C THR A 121 -4.60 7.10 16.90
N ASN A 122 -3.63 6.20 16.73
CA ASN A 122 -2.33 6.35 17.36
C ASN A 122 -1.54 7.47 16.64
N PRO A 123 -1.18 8.57 17.32
CA PRO A 123 -0.48 9.69 16.69
C PRO A 123 0.93 9.33 16.19
N LYS A 124 1.53 8.26 16.72
CA LYS A 124 2.82 7.74 16.25
C LYS A 124 2.71 6.94 14.96
N THR A 125 1.52 6.54 14.52
CA THR A 125 1.31 5.84 13.24
C THR A 125 1.41 6.83 12.09
N GLY A 126 2.44 6.72 11.28
CA GLY A 126 2.63 7.52 10.05
C GLY A 126 2.25 6.77 8.77
N CYS A 127 2.34 5.44 8.84
CA CYS A 127 1.96 4.54 7.76
C CYS A 127 1.18 3.34 8.30
N VAL A 128 0.24 2.82 7.53
CA VAL A 128 -0.49 1.59 7.81
C VAL A 128 -0.28 0.64 6.63
N ALA A 129 0.26 -0.54 6.87
CA ALA A 129 0.39 -1.61 5.90
C ALA A 129 -0.82 -2.55 6.03
N GLY A 130 -1.58 -2.72 4.97
CA GLY A 130 -2.64 -3.71 4.87
C GLY A 130 -2.09 -5.11 4.59
N GLU A 131 -2.96 -6.09 4.64
CA GLU A 131 -2.68 -7.48 4.33
C GLU A 131 -2.87 -7.74 2.83
N LYS A 132 -1.94 -8.47 2.22
CA LYS A 132 -2.14 -9.04 0.89
C LYS A 132 -2.75 -10.43 1.01
N ARG A 133 -3.81 -10.70 0.24
CA ARG A 133 -4.40 -12.03 0.09
C ARG A 133 -4.46 -12.42 -1.37
N ILE A 134 -4.19 -13.67 -1.65
CA ILE A 134 -4.28 -14.24 -3.01
C ILE A 134 -5.58 -15.03 -3.10
N GLU A 135 -6.34 -14.80 -4.16
CA GLU A 135 -7.53 -15.58 -4.44
C GLU A 135 -7.12 -16.99 -4.89
N ASN A 136 -7.28 -17.98 -4.02
CA ASN A 136 -7.03 -19.39 -4.36
C ASN A 136 -8.16 -19.91 -5.26
N LYS A 137 -7.97 -19.87 -6.59
CA LYS A 137 -8.90 -20.48 -7.55
C LYS A 137 -8.80 -22.01 -7.62
N ASP A 138 -7.67 -22.59 -7.19
CA ASP A 138 -7.43 -24.03 -7.21
C ASP A 138 -7.01 -24.53 -5.83
N LYS A 139 -7.94 -25.15 -5.12
CA LYS A 139 -7.65 -25.82 -3.84
C LYS A 139 -6.77 -27.08 -3.98
N ASP A 140 -6.52 -27.56 -5.19
CA ASP A 140 -5.92 -28.88 -5.45
C ASP A 140 -4.48 -28.87 -6.01
N ASN A 141 -3.85 -27.72 -6.25
CA ASN A 141 -2.49 -27.68 -6.75
C ASN A 141 -1.44 -27.57 -5.63
N ALA A 142 -0.51 -28.53 -5.57
CA ALA A 142 0.58 -28.58 -4.59
C ALA A 142 1.48 -27.32 -4.57
N VAL A 143 1.54 -26.57 -5.66
CA VAL A 143 2.24 -25.28 -5.78
C VAL A 143 1.54 -24.19 -4.96
N SER A 144 0.20 -24.19 -4.90
CA SER A 144 -0.59 -23.25 -4.11
C SER A 144 -0.40 -23.45 -2.58
N GLY A 145 -0.04 -24.66 -2.15
CA GLY A 145 0.26 -24.96 -0.74
C GLY A 145 1.52 -24.25 -0.22
N GLY A 146 2.57 -24.16 -1.04
CA GLY A 146 3.83 -23.49 -0.67
C GLY A 146 3.71 -21.97 -0.61
N GLU A 147 3.04 -21.36 -1.58
CA GLU A 147 2.79 -19.91 -1.61
C GLU A 147 1.88 -19.50 -0.44
N GLY A 148 0.81 -20.23 -0.16
CA GLY A 148 -0.08 -19.92 0.96
C GLY A 148 0.60 -20.07 2.33
N PHE A 149 1.63 -20.93 2.47
CA PHE A 149 2.44 -21.03 3.69
C PHE A 149 3.38 -19.83 3.81
N TYR A 150 4.06 -19.46 2.71
CA TYR A 150 4.95 -18.29 2.69
C TYR A 150 4.22 -17.00 3.09
N TRP A 151 3.06 -16.73 2.49
CA TRP A 151 2.26 -15.54 2.81
C TRP A 151 1.77 -15.53 4.27
N ARG A 152 1.36 -16.67 4.81
CA ARG A 152 1.00 -16.76 6.24
C ARG A 152 2.18 -16.52 7.17
N TYR A 153 3.37 -16.96 6.77
CA TYR A 153 4.59 -16.69 7.51
C TYR A 153 4.96 -15.21 7.48
N GLU A 154 4.95 -14.61 6.30
CA GLU A 154 5.21 -13.17 6.11
C GLU A 154 4.23 -12.29 6.91
N SER A 155 2.94 -12.59 6.86
CA SER A 155 1.91 -11.89 7.63
C SER A 155 2.16 -11.98 9.14
N LYS A 156 2.59 -13.16 9.64
CA LYS A 156 2.96 -13.33 11.06
C LYS A 156 4.18 -12.50 11.43
N LEU A 157 5.20 -12.46 10.57
CA LEU A 157 6.38 -11.62 10.80
C LEU A 157 6.00 -10.15 10.87
N LYS A 158 5.23 -9.64 9.91
CA LYS A 158 4.73 -8.26 9.92
C LYS A 158 3.93 -7.94 11.20
N ALA A 159 3.10 -8.88 11.64
CA ALA A 159 2.33 -8.71 12.87
C ALA A 159 3.22 -8.66 14.12
N TRP A 160 4.27 -9.50 14.19
CA TRP A 160 5.22 -9.49 15.30
C TRP A 160 6.10 -8.25 15.29
N ASP A 161 6.59 -7.84 14.13
CA ASP A 161 7.36 -6.61 13.96
C ASP A 161 6.57 -5.39 14.39
N SER A 162 5.32 -5.28 13.94
CA SER A 162 4.42 -4.20 14.33
C SER A 162 4.16 -4.16 15.83
N LYS A 163 4.04 -5.33 16.49
CA LYS A 163 3.90 -5.43 17.95
C LYS A 163 5.20 -5.09 18.69
N LEU A 164 6.35 -5.48 18.13
CA LEU A 164 7.64 -5.17 18.76
C LEU A 164 7.93 -3.68 18.71
N TYR A 165 7.81 -3.05 17.55
CA TYR A 165 7.98 -1.62 17.36
C TYR A 165 7.26 -1.08 16.13
N SER A 166 7.62 -1.56 14.92
CA SER A 166 7.10 -1.12 13.63
C SER A 166 7.17 -2.26 12.62
N ALA A 167 6.20 -2.40 11.73
CA ALA A 167 6.37 -3.29 10.59
C ALA A 167 7.54 -2.79 9.71
N VAL A 168 8.20 -3.72 9.02
CA VAL A 168 9.30 -3.40 8.10
C VAL A 168 8.76 -3.33 6.68
N GLY A 169 8.38 -2.11 6.29
CA GLY A 169 7.84 -1.84 4.97
C GLY A 169 6.34 -2.11 4.82
N ALA A 170 5.76 -1.52 3.80
CA ALA A 170 4.40 -1.76 3.35
C ALA A 170 4.42 -2.51 2.02
N ALA A 171 3.29 -3.05 1.60
CA ALA A 171 3.09 -3.70 0.31
C ALA A 171 2.14 -2.87 -0.57
N GLY A 172 2.45 -2.77 -1.86
CA GLY A 172 1.78 -1.87 -2.81
C GLY A 172 0.32 -2.16 -3.05
N GLU A 173 -0.13 -3.37 -2.72
CA GLU A 173 -1.51 -3.78 -2.88
C GLU A 173 -2.49 -3.01 -2.01
N LEU A 174 -2.06 -2.64 -0.78
CA LEU A 174 -2.83 -1.80 0.13
C LEU A 174 -1.93 -1.22 1.22
N PHE A 175 -1.74 0.08 1.20
CA PHE A 175 -1.14 0.80 2.33
C PHE A 175 -1.68 2.23 2.40
N ALA A 176 -1.49 2.87 3.53
CA ALA A 176 -1.93 4.25 3.73
C ALA A 176 -0.88 5.05 4.49
N ILE A 177 -0.87 6.35 4.27
CA ILE A 177 0.02 7.29 4.97
C ILE A 177 -0.75 8.51 5.46
N ARG A 178 -0.19 9.23 6.44
CA ARG A 178 -0.53 10.64 6.60
C ARG A 178 -0.01 11.39 5.39
N THR A 179 -0.89 12.09 4.68
CA THR A 179 -0.54 12.75 3.40
C THR A 179 0.62 13.73 3.55
N GLU A 180 0.70 14.44 4.65
CA GLU A 180 1.77 15.39 4.98
C GLU A 180 3.17 14.76 5.07
N LEU A 181 3.26 13.44 5.32
CA LEU A 181 4.53 12.72 5.41
C LEU A 181 5.06 12.24 4.06
N PHE A 182 4.31 12.48 2.99
CA PHE A 182 4.79 12.12 1.66
C PHE A 182 5.96 13.01 1.23
N ASN A 183 7.04 12.37 0.84
CA ASN A 183 8.17 13.03 0.18
C ASN A 183 8.39 12.39 -1.19
N PRO A 184 8.48 13.16 -2.27
CA PRO A 184 8.72 12.62 -3.61
C PRO A 184 9.90 11.67 -3.64
N MET A 185 9.74 10.59 -4.38
CA MET A 185 10.76 9.56 -4.55
C MET A 185 11.44 9.71 -5.91
N PRO A 186 12.71 9.29 -6.05
CA PRO A 186 13.34 9.15 -7.36
C PRO A 186 12.48 8.26 -8.26
N GLU A 187 12.27 8.68 -9.51
CA GLU A 187 11.33 8.01 -10.42
C GLU A 187 11.74 6.57 -10.77
N ASP A 188 13.03 6.26 -10.69
CA ASP A 188 13.59 4.91 -10.86
C ASP A 188 13.44 4.00 -9.64
N THR A 189 12.61 4.40 -8.64
CA THR A 189 12.32 3.57 -7.47
C THR A 189 11.50 2.34 -7.88
N LEU A 190 12.03 1.15 -7.58
CA LEU A 190 11.41 -0.12 -7.96
C LEU A 190 10.36 -0.62 -6.96
N LEU A 191 10.56 -0.33 -5.67
CA LEU A 191 9.65 -0.67 -4.56
C LEU A 191 9.24 0.63 -3.86
N ASP A 192 8.29 1.33 -4.47
CA ASP A 192 7.80 2.64 -4.01
C ASP A 192 7.14 2.56 -2.62
N ASP A 193 6.34 1.56 -2.38
CA ASP A 193 5.65 1.25 -1.13
C ASP A 193 6.63 1.02 0.03
N PHE A 194 7.63 0.17 -0.20
CA PHE A 194 8.66 -0.17 0.76
C PHE A 194 9.54 1.04 1.12
N ILE A 195 10.02 1.77 0.11
CA ILE A 195 10.86 2.96 0.29
C ILE A 195 10.08 4.06 1.01
N LEU A 196 8.85 4.35 0.57
CA LEU A 196 8.02 5.41 1.15
C LEU A 196 7.72 5.14 2.63
N SER A 197 7.24 3.93 2.94
CA SER A 197 6.90 3.56 4.32
C SER A 197 8.10 3.60 5.26
N LEU A 198 9.26 3.11 4.84
CA LEU A 198 10.48 3.17 5.66
C LEU A 198 11.03 4.60 5.79
N ARG A 199 10.92 5.46 4.78
CA ARG A 199 11.28 6.89 4.90
C ARG A 199 10.40 7.60 5.93
N ILE A 200 9.12 7.23 6.04
CA ILE A 200 8.22 7.71 7.10
C ILE A 200 8.67 7.19 8.46
N ALA A 201 9.03 5.91 8.58
CA ALA A 201 9.55 5.34 9.81
C ALA A 201 10.86 6.01 10.27
N MET A 202 11.74 6.38 9.33
CA MET A 202 12.98 7.13 9.61
C MET A 202 12.73 8.54 10.18
N GLN A 203 11.54 9.09 10.01
CA GLN A 203 11.11 10.37 10.62
C GLN A 203 10.60 10.20 12.07
N GLY A 204 10.64 8.99 12.62
CA GLY A 204 10.21 8.70 14.00
C GLY A 204 8.77 8.21 14.13
N TYR A 205 8.07 8.02 13.01
CA TYR A 205 6.75 7.39 12.99
C TYR A 205 6.84 5.86 12.98
N LYS A 206 5.69 5.20 13.18
CA LYS A 206 5.56 3.75 13.08
C LYS A 206 4.80 3.35 11.82
N ILE A 207 5.13 2.19 11.27
CA ILE A 207 4.33 1.48 10.30
C ILE A 207 3.49 0.48 11.09
N ALA A 208 2.17 0.72 11.19
CA ALA A 208 1.24 -0.22 11.81
C ALA A 208 0.85 -1.28 10.77
N TYR A 209 0.80 -2.54 11.18
CA TYR A 209 0.25 -3.62 10.35
C TYR A 209 -1.21 -3.86 10.71
N CYS A 210 -2.09 -3.87 9.70
CA CYS A 210 -3.52 -4.03 9.84
C CYS A 210 -4.00 -5.26 9.04
N ASP A 211 -4.10 -6.41 9.67
CA ASP A 211 -4.56 -7.67 9.06
C ASP A 211 -6.06 -7.70 8.71
N LYS A 212 -6.83 -6.79 9.32
CA LYS A 212 -8.26 -6.63 9.04
C LYS A 212 -8.54 -5.81 7.78
N ALA A 213 -7.59 -4.98 7.37
CA ALA A 213 -7.62 -4.28 6.09
C ALA A 213 -6.80 -5.07 5.07
N TYR A 214 -7.46 -5.69 4.10
CA TYR A 214 -6.75 -6.52 3.14
C TYR A 214 -7.18 -6.26 1.69
N ALA A 215 -6.24 -6.49 0.79
CA ALA A 215 -6.43 -6.49 -0.65
C ALA A 215 -6.30 -7.92 -1.20
N ILE A 216 -7.24 -8.30 -2.06
CA ILE A 216 -7.23 -9.59 -2.75
C ILE A 216 -6.69 -9.34 -4.16
N GLU A 217 -5.61 -10.01 -4.51
CA GLU A 217 -5.07 -10.03 -5.87
C GLU A 217 -5.52 -11.32 -6.58
N SER A 218 -6.07 -11.17 -7.79
CA SER A 218 -6.31 -12.32 -8.65
C SER A 218 -4.95 -12.87 -9.10
N GLY A 219 -4.69 -14.12 -8.82
CA GLY A 219 -3.40 -14.76 -9.12
C GLY A 219 -2.99 -14.56 -10.59
N SER A 220 -1.72 -14.23 -10.82
CA SER A 220 -1.14 -14.12 -12.16
C SER A 220 -1.20 -15.49 -12.84
N ALA A 221 -1.85 -15.56 -14.00
CA ALA A 221 -1.94 -16.81 -14.80
C ALA A 221 -0.66 -17.07 -15.61
N ASP A 222 0.29 -16.12 -15.67
CA ASP A 222 1.47 -16.20 -16.53
C ASP A 222 2.76 -16.32 -15.69
N MET A 223 3.44 -17.47 -15.83
CA MET A 223 4.75 -17.75 -15.19
C MET A 223 5.83 -16.75 -15.60
N HIS A 224 5.77 -16.19 -16.81
CA HIS A 224 6.76 -15.24 -17.30
C HIS A 224 6.62 -13.87 -16.60
N GLU A 225 5.41 -13.40 -16.39
CA GLU A 225 5.15 -12.17 -15.63
C GLU A 225 5.53 -12.33 -14.15
N GLU A 226 5.29 -13.51 -13.57
CA GLU A 226 5.70 -13.79 -12.20
C GLU A 226 7.24 -13.81 -12.05
N GLN A 227 7.96 -14.34 -13.03
CA GLN A 227 9.42 -14.28 -13.03
C GLN A 227 9.95 -12.84 -13.13
N LYS A 228 9.39 -12.02 -14.02
CA LYS A 228 9.73 -10.60 -14.12
C LYS A 228 9.47 -9.86 -12.80
N ARG A 229 8.35 -10.17 -12.15
CA ARG A 229 8.00 -9.61 -10.85
C ARG A 229 9.04 -9.98 -9.79
N LYS A 230 9.45 -11.25 -9.68
CA LYS A 230 10.49 -11.71 -8.73
C LYS A 230 11.82 -11.02 -8.97
N VAL A 231 12.24 -10.87 -10.23
CA VAL A 231 13.48 -10.14 -10.58
C VAL A 231 13.38 -8.67 -10.16
N ARG A 232 12.24 -8.02 -10.42
CA ARG A 232 12.01 -6.62 -10.01
C ARG A 232 12.06 -6.48 -8.48
N ILE A 233 11.44 -7.40 -7.73
CA ILE A 233 11.46 -7.39 -6.27
C ILE A 233 12.89 -7.55 -5.74
N ALA A 234 13.67 -8.50 -6.27
CA ALA A 234 15.06 -8.70 -5.87
C ALA A 234 15.95 -7.46 -6.16
N ALA A 235 15.84 -6.90 -7.36
CA ALA A 235 16.55 -5.69 -7.74
C ALA A 235 16.13 -4.48 -6.87
N GLY A 236 14.84 -4.36 -6.59
CA GLY A 236 14.28 -3.32 -5.72
C GLY A 236 14.73 -3.46 -4.27
N GLY A 237 14.88 -4.69 -3.77
CA GLY A 237 15.45 -4.96 -2.44
C GLY A 237 16.87 -4.43 -2.33
N LEU A 238 17.74 -4.76 -3.29
CA LEU A 238 19.13 -4.24 -3.34
C LEU A 238 19.16 -2.71 -3.47
N GLN A 239 18.32 -2.13 -4.32
CA GLN A 239 18.19 -0.68 -4.47
C GLN A 239 17.76 -0.04 -3.14
N SER A 240 16.83 -0.66 -2.42
CA SER A 240 16.31 -0.17 -1.14
C SER A 240 17.40 -0.16 -0.07
N ILE A 241 18.22 -1.20 0.02
CA ILE A 241 19.37 -1.24 0.94
C ILE A 241 20.32 -0.07 0.66
N ALA A 242 20.65 0.18 -0.60
CA ALA A 242 21.52 1.28 -0.99
C ALA A 242 20.93 2.67 -0.65
N ARG A 243 19.62 2.85 -0.88
CA ARG A 243 18.92 4.12 -0.63
C ARG A 243 18.62 4.37 0.84
N LEU A 244 18.38 3.32 1.60
CA LEU A 244 18.05 3.37 3.02
C LEU A 244 19.23 2.98 3.92
N LYS A 245 20.47 3.10 3.43
CA LYS A 245 21.70 2.75 4.19
C LYS A 245 21.74 3.39 5.58
N GLY A 246 21.08 4.54 5.78
CA GLY A 246 20.95 5.16 7.09
C GLY A 246 20.27 4.27 8.12
N LEU A 247 19.33 3.39 7.70
CA LEU A 247 18.67 2.42 8.60
C LEU A 247 19.61 1.35 9.16
N LEU A 248 20.80 1.18 8.59
CA LEU A 248 21.83 0.28 9.14
C LEU A 248 22.48 0.84 10.42
N ASN A 249 22.20 2.10 10.78
CA ASN A 249 22.74 2.73 11.98
C ASN A 249 21.87 2.45 13.20
N LEU A 250 22.22 1.39 13.94
CA LEU A 250 21.55 0.96 15.17
C LEU A 250 21.51 2.04 16.26
N PHE A 251 22.53 2.91 16.34
CA PHE A 251 22.59 3.98 17.34
C PHE A 251 21.57 5.09 17.04
N LYS A 252 21.22 5.30 15.77
CA LYS A 252 20.30 6.35 15.35
C LYS A 252 18.85 5.88 15.36
N TYR A 253 18.58 4.65 14.92
CA TYR A 253 17.22 4.16 14.71
C TYR A 253 16.82 3.00 15.63
N GLY A 254 17.76 2.50 16.46
CA GLY A 254 17.46 1.54 17.52
C GLY A 254 16.73 0.29 17.01
N THR A 255 15.56 0.03 17.59
CA THR A 255 14.74 -1.15 17.26
C THR A 255 14.36 -1.22 15.78
N LEU A 256 14.09 -0.08 15.12
CA LEU A 256 13.79 -0.05 13.69
C LEU A 256 14.96 -0.57 12.84
N SER A 257 16.21 -0.14 13.17
CA SER A 257 17.41 -0.68 12.52
C SER A 257 17.54 -2.18 12.72
N PHE A 258 17.33 -2.64 13.95
CA PHE A 258 17.40 -4.06 14.27
C PHE A 258 16.41 -4.87 13.42
N GLN A 259 15.15 -4.44 13.36
CA GLN A 259 14.10 -5.08 12.56
C GLN A 259 14.40 -5.04 11.05
N TYR A 260 15.06 -3.96 10.57
CA TYR A 260 15.41 -3.82 9.16
C TYR A 260 16.58 -4.74 8.74
N ILE A 261 17.48 -5.08 9.66
CA ILE A 261 18.67 -5.93 9.42
C ILE A 261 18.36 -7.41 9.59
N SER A 262 17.39 -7.75 10.47
CA SER A 262 17.02 -9.15 10.79
C SER A 262 16.17 -9.78 9.69
#